data_e9614ff385c8686f8a4f9dd8f2e5eef2
#
_entry.id   e9614ff385c8686f8a4f9dd8f2e5eef2
#
_cell.length_a   1.000
_cell.length_b   1.000
_cell.length_c   1.000
_cell.angle_alpha   90.00
_cell.angle_beta   90.00
_cell.angle_gamma   90.00
#
_symmetry.space_group_name_H-M   'P 1'
#
loop_
_entity.id
_entity.type
_entity.pdbx_description
1 polymer ?
#
loop_
_entity_poly.entity_id
_entity_poly.type
_entity_poly.pdbx_seq_one_letter_code
_entity_poly.pdbx_strand_id
1 'polypeptide(L)'
;MLTLILASPWLLVQAWILAAAQDETISDMESCPDGSANCAHLGGGANYRMDASSTTLERSMEDVRIEILDYILEYDCNILEEQSTESTYYVHFVEYTPFWLFPDDVLISIEVVDDSTVEIELHSQSRLGLGDMGVNPERLERIYDQISE
;
A
#
# COMPACT_ATOMS: atom_id res chain seq x y z
N MET A 1 -3.95 -37.33 -10.37
CA MET A 1 -4.44 -36.71 -11.61
C MET A 1 -5.53 -35.67 -11.36
N LEU A 2 -6.52 -35.88 -10.50
CA LEU A 2 -7.58 -34.91 -10.18
C LEU A 2 -7.05 -33.64 -9.50
N THR A 3 -6.10 -33.74 -8.58
CA THR A 3 -5.45 -32.60 -7.89
C THR A 3 -4.68 -31.69 -8.83
N LEU A 4 -4.03 -32.21 -9.85
CA LEU A 4 -3.35 -31.43 -10.89
C LEU A 4 -4.32 -30.64 -11.78
N ILE A 5 -5.50 -31.21 -12.07
CA ILE A 5 -6.53 -30.54 -12.87
C ILE A 5 -7.15 -29.38 -12.08
N LEU A 6 -7.33 -29.51 -10.77
CA LEU A 6 -7.86 -28.45 -9.91
C LEU A 6 -6.84 -27.32 -9.64
N ALA A 7 -5.55 -27.63 -9.65
CA ALA A 7 -4.48 -26.65 -9.46
C ALA A 7 -4.15 -25.86 -10.75
N SER A 8 -4.53 -26.39 -11.93
CA SER A 8 -4.16 -25.78 -13.22
C SER A 8 -4.67 -24.34 -13.42
N PRO A 9 -5.92 -23.95 -13.04
CA PRO A 9 -6.37 -22.57 -13.17
C PRO A 9 -5.57 -21.62 -12.30
N TRP A 10 -5.24 -22.01 -11.07
CA TRP A 10 -4.41 -21.21 -10.17
C TRP A 10 -3.00 -21.02 -10.74
N LEU A 11 -2.36 -22.08 -11.23
CA LEU A 11 -1.03 -22.01 -11.83
C LEU A 11 -1.02 -21.10 -13.08
N LEU A 12 -2.09 -21.11 -13.89
CA LEU A 12 -2.21 -20.21 -15.04
C LEU A 12 -2.29 -18.74 -14.61
N VAL A 13 -3.05 -18.45 -13.55
CA VAL A 13 -3.13 -17.10 -12.97
C VAL A 13 -1.77 -16.67 -12.44
N GLN A 14 -1.05 -17.55 -11.71
CA GLN A 14 0.30 -17.22 -11.21
C GLN A 14 1.29 -16.95 -12.36
N ALA A 15 1.26 -17.77 -13.42
CA ALA A 15 2.11 -17.53 -14.60
C ALA A 15 1.78 -16.22 -15.31
N TRP A 16 0.50 -15.83 -15.35
CA TRP A 16 0.09 -14.54 -15.88
C TRP A 16 0.54 -13.38 -15.01
N ILE A 17 0.38 -13.46 -13.67
CA ILE A 17 0.85 -12.44 -12.73
C ILE A 17 2.36 -12.22 -12.90
N LEU A 18 3.16 -13.30 -12.92
CA LEU A 18 4.60 -13.22 -13.12
C LEU A 18 5.02 -12.55 -14.43
N ALA A 19 4.21 -12.66 -15.47
CA ALA A 19 4.49 -12.05 -16.75
C ALA A 19 4.01 -10.61 -16.89
N ALA A 20 2.92 -10.23 -16.19
CA ALA A 20 2.19 -8.98 -16.40
C ALA A 20 2.34 -7.97 -15.25
N ALA A 21 2.81 -8.39 -14.08
CA ALA A 21 2.93 -7.56 -12.88
C ALA A 21 4.31 -7.71 -12.23
N GLN A 22 5.37 -7.44 -13.00
CA GLN A 22 6.74 -7.45 -12.49
C GLN A 22 6.94 -6.32 -11.47
N ASP A 23 7.85 -6.55 -10.51
CA ASP A 23 8.22 -5.54 -9.53
C ASP A 23 8.94 -4.38 -10.23
N GLU A 24 8.39 -3.19 -10.04
CA GLU A 24 8.99 -1.93 -10.47
C GLU A 24 9.06 -1.01 -9.24
N THR A 25 10.20 -0.37 -9.04
CA THR A 25 10.38 0.58 -7.94
C THR A 25 9.68 1.89 -8.27
N ILE A 26 8.85 2.36 -7.34
CA ILE A 26 8.21 3.68 -7.39
C ILE A 26 8.88 4.52 -6.31
N SER A 27 9.54 5.61 -6.71
CA SER A 27 10.36 6.44 -5.80
C SER A 27 9.68 7.74 -5.36
N ASP A 28 8.52 8.03 -5.93
CA ASP A 28 7.73 9.22 -5.63
C ASP A 28 6.27 8.84 -5.36
N MET A 29 5.59 9.65 -4.55
CA MET A 29 4.16 9.45 -4.28
C MET A 29 3.33 9.62 -5.55
N GLU A 30 2.39 8.72 -5.77
CA GLU A 30 1.48 8.73 -6.91
C GLU A 30 0.07 9.18 -6.49
N SER A 31 -0.75 9.54 -7.45
CA SER A 31 -2.16 9.86 -7.26
C SER A 31 -3.06 8.89 -8.03
N CYS A 32 -4.27 8.66 -7.52
CA CYS A 32 -5.23 7.82 -8.22
C CYS A 32 -5.72 8.47 -9.52
N PRO A 33 -5.78 7.72 -10.64
CA PRO A 33 -6.46 8.19 -11.84
C PRO A 33 -7.95 8.46 -11.58
N ASP A 34 -8.50 9.48 -12.22
CA ASP A 34 -9.92 9.81 -12.11
C ASP A 34 -10.81 8.63 -12.48
N GLY A 35 -11.75 8.30 -11.60
CA GLY A 35 -12.68 7.20 -11.81
C GLY A 35 -12.09 5.80 -11.64
N SER A 36 -10.86 5.69 -11.13
CA SER A 36 -10.22 4.40 -10.85
C SER A 36 -10.99 3.60 -9.81
N ALA A 37 -11.25 2.31 -10.09
CA ALA A 37 -11.86 1.37 -9.16
C ALA A 37 -10.83 0.41 -8.53
N ASN A 38 -9.52 0.63 -8.76
CA ASN A 38 -8.43 -0.20 -8.25
C ASN A 38 -7.33 0.60 -7.55
N CYS A 39 -7.67 1.79 -7.05
CA CYS A 39 -6.76 2.70 -6.36
C CYS A 39 -7.48 3.34 -5.18
N ALA A 40 -6.74 3.65 -4.10
CA ALA A 40 -7.16 4.47 -2.98
C ALA A 40 -6.00 5.40 -2.57
N HIS A 41 -6.33 6.59 -2.03
CA HIS A 41 -5.33 7.58 -1.69
C HIS A 41 -5.83 8.53 -0.61
N LEU A 42 -4.94 8.91 0.31
CA LEU A 42 -5.16 9.93 1.33
C LEU A 42 -3.89 10.77 1.48
N GLY A 43 -3.98 12.07 1.36
CA GLY A 43 -2.87 13.00 1.54
C GLY A 43 -2.60 13.85 0.29
N GLY A 44 -1.56 14.68 0.31
CA GLY A 44 -1.23 15.56 -0.81
C GLY A 44 -2.35 16.52 -1.24
N GLY A 45 -3.33 16.76 -0.37
CA GLY A 45 -4.53 17.53 -0.67
C GLY A 45 -5.65 16.76 -1.36
N ALA A 46 -5.55 15.44 -1.48
CA ALA A 46 -6.54 14.56 -2.07
C ALA A 46 -7.03 13.48 -1.06
N ASN A 47 -8.29 13.09 -1.22
CA ASN A 47 -8.86 11.91 -0.57
C ASN A 47 -9.64 11.13 -1.62
N TYR A 48 -9.21 9.93 -1.90
CA TYR A 48 -9.84 9.08 -2.90
C TYR A 48 -10.17 7.70 -2.32
N ARG A 49 -11.47 7.45 -2.13
CA ARG A 49 -12.02 6.19 -1.60
C ARG A 49 -11.57 5.86 -0.16
N MET A 50 -11.22 6.87 0.65
CA MET A 50 -10.89 6.72 2.06
C MET A 50 -11.99 7.31 2.95
N ASP A 51 -12.29 6.65 4.07
CA ASP A 51 -13.14 7.17 5.14
C ASP A 51 -12.33 8.06 6.11
N ALA A 52 -11.08 7.69 6.38
CA ALA A 52 -10.12 8.54 7.08
C ALA A 52 -9.93 9.87 6.34
N SER A 53 -9.82 10.96 7.06
CA SER A 53 -9.75 12.31 6.48
C SER A 53 -8.63 13.18 7.04
N SER A 54 -8.06 12.83 8.21
CA SER A 54 -6.92 13.54 8.76
C SER A 54 -5.62 12.99 8.19
N THR A 55 -4.78 13.88 7.69
CA THR A 55 -3.43 13.55 7.23
C THR A 55 -2.37 13.93 8.27
N THR A 56 -2.78 14.63 9.33
CA THR A 56 -1.90 15.05 10.43
C THR A 56 -2.07 14.11 11.62
N LEU A 57 -0.97 13.55 12.10
CA LEU A 57 -0.92 12.71 13.29
C LEU A 57 -0.11 13.37 14.38
N GLU A 58 -0.62 13.38 15.63
CA GLU A 58 0.11 13.86 16.82
C GLU A 58 1.04 12.75 17.33
N ARG A 59 2.01 12.36 16.50
CA ARG A 59 3.00 11.31 16.75
C ARG A 59 4.37 11.70 16.17
N SER A 60 5.44 11.14 16.71
CA SER A 60 6.76 11.28 16.10
C SER A 60 6.89 10.46 14.82
N MET A 61 7.73 10.90 13.89
CA MET A 61 8.01 10.13 12.66
C MET A 61 8.53 8.71 12.96
N GLU A 62 9.35 8.56 14.00
CA GLU A 62 9.91 7.25 14.36
C GLU A 62 8.84 6.30 14.89
N ASP A 63 7.87 6.78 15.69
CA ASP A 63 6.77 5.94 16.18
C ASP A 63 5.89 5.47 15.01
N VAL A 64 5.53 6.40 14.11
CA VAL A 64 4.73 6.06 12.91
C VAL A 64 5.49 5.09 11.98
N ARG A 65 6.80 5.31 11.81
CA ARG A 65 7.66 4.42 11.00
C ARG A 65 7.70 3.00 11.58
N ILE A 66 7.82 2.85 12.89
CA ILE A 66 7.82 1.55 13.57
C ILE A 66 6.51 0.81 13.29
N GLU A 67 5.36 1.46 13.44
CA GLU A 67 4.06 0.85 13.14
C GLU A 67 3.92 0.41 11.67
N ILE A 68 4.45 1.21 10.73
CA ILE A 68 4.47 0.82 9.30
C ILE A 68 5.34 -0.43 9.09
N LEU A 69 6.50 -0.51 9.71
CA LEU A 69 7.38 -1.67 9.58
C LEU A 69 6.78 -2.91 10.24
N ASP A 70 6.08 -2.74 11.36
CA ASP A 70 5.35 -3.83 12.02
C ASP A 70 4.19 -4.33 11.14
N TYR A 71 3.45 -3.43 10.48
CA TYR A 71 2.44 -3.79 9.48
C TYR A 71 3.06 -4.60 8.33
N ILE A 72 4.15 -4.11 7.75
CA ILE A 72 4.85 -4.79 6.64
C ILE A 72 5.27 -6.21 7.03
N LEU A 73 5.75 -6.39 8.26
CA LEU A 73 6.14 -7.68 8.79
C LEU A 73 4.94 -8.59 9.04
N GLU A 74 3.85 -8.06 9.62
CA GLU A 74 2.64 -8.83 9.93
C GLU A 74 1.97 -9.39 8.66
N TYR A 75 1.92 -8.59 7.59
CA TYR A 75 1.28 -8.96 6.32
C TYR A 75 2.23 -9.58 5.29
N ASP A 76 3.49 -9.89 5.69
CA ASP A 76 4.52 -10.50 4.83
C ASP A 76 4.70 -9.72 3.50
N CYS A 77 4.73 -8.39 3.60
CA CYS A 77 4.88 -7.51 2.46
C CYS A 77 6.32 -7.46 1.96
N ASN A 78 6.51 -7.16 0.68
CA ASN A 78 7.83 -7.04 0.04
C ASN A 78 8.20 -5.57 -0.16
N ILE A 79 9.20 -5.07 0.57
CA ILE A 79 9.71 -3.69 0.40
C ILE A 79 10.52 -3.63 -0.90
N LEU A 80 10.18 -2.68 -1.78
CA LEU A 80 10.88 -2.41 -3.03
C LEU A 80 11.75 -1.14 -2.95
N GLU A 81 11.33 -0.14 -2.16
CA GLU A 81 12.05 1.11 -1.95
C GLU A 81 11.84 1.60 -0.52
N GLU A 82 12.88 2.14 0.09
CA GLU A 82 12.80 2.82 1.39
C GLU A 82 13.79 3.99 1.40
N GLN A 83 13.29 5.18 1.75
CA GLN A 83 14.09 6.39 1.85
C GLN A 83 13.79 7.06 3.19
N SER A 84 14.82 7.52 3.89
CA SER A 84 14.69 8.20 5.19
C SER A 84 15.69 9.35 5.29
N THR A 85 15.20 10.48 5.76
CA THR A 85 16.00 11.66 6.14
C THR A 85 15.67 12.06 7.59
N GLU A 86 16.19 13.19 8.05
CA GLU A 86 15.83 13.72 9.38
C GLU A 86 14.36 14.21 9.46
N SER A 87 13.76 14.57 8.33
CA SER A 87 12.41 15.18 8.27
C SER A 87 11.41 14.44 7.40
N THR A 88 11.83 13.42 6.67
CA THR A 88 10.95 12.67 5.76
C THR A 88 11.24 11.18 5.81
N TYR A 89 10.20 10.39 5.67
CA TYR A 89 10.28 8.95 5.45
C TYR A 89 9.37 8.58 4.28
N TYR A 90 9.84 7.71 3.42
CA TYR A 90 9.09 7.15 2.30
C TYR A 90 9.35 5.66 2.21
N VAL A 91 8.29 4.89 1.96
CA VAL A 91 8.40 3.47 1.69
C VAL A 91 7.43 3.05 0.59
N HIS A 92 7.92 2.25 -0.35
CA HIS A 92 7.15 1.50 -1.33
C HIS A 92 7.27 0.01 -1.04
N PHE A 93 6.15 -0.65 -0.85
CA PHE A 93 6.10 -2.10 -0.67
C PHE A 93 4.93 -2.71 -1.45
N VAL A 94 4.99 -4.02 -1.63
CA VAL A 94 3.93 -4.81 -2.29
C VAL A 94 3.24 -5.68 -1.25
N GLU A 95 1.92 -5.58 -1.18
CA GLU A 95 1.06 -6.50 -0.44
C GLU A 95 0.30 -7.38 -1.42
N TYR A 96 0.28 -8.68 -1.16
CA TYR A 96 -0.39 -9.65 -2.04
C TYR A 96 -1.79 -9.96 -1.54
N THR A 97 -2.77 -9.98 -2.45
CA THR A 97 -4.13 -10.39 -2.08
C THR A 97 -4.16 -11.85 -1.64
N PRO A 98 -5.02 -12.22 -0.67
CA PRO A 98 -5.18 -13.60 -0.27
C PRO A 98 -5.55 -14.52 -1.44
N PHE A 99 -5.09 -15.77 -1.43
CA PHE A 99 -5.39 -16.84 -2.37
C PHE A 99 -4.85 -16.64 -3.80
N TRP A 100 -5.19 -15.54 -4.48
CA TRP A 100 -4.74 -15.30 -5.86
C TRP A 100 -3.38 -14.65 -5.95
N LEU A 101 -2.90 -14.04 -4.87
CA LEU A 101 -1.61 -13.36 -4.78
C LEU A 101 -1.43 -12.25 -5.82
N PHE A 102 -2.50 -11.50 -6.11
CA PHE A 102 -2.39 -10.30 -6.92
C PHE A 102 -1.54 -9.26 -6.19
N PRO A 103 -0.51 -8.71 -6.84
CA PRO A 103 0.32 -7.68 -6.23
C PRO A 103 -0.37 -6.31 -6.31
N ASP A 104 -0.42 -5.65 -5.17
CA ASP A 104 -0.85 -4.26 -5.05
C ASP A 104 0.32 -3.44 -4.51
N ASP A 105 0.60 -2.31 -5.17
CA ASP A 105 1.59 -1.35 -4.69
C ASP A 105 1.03 -0.51 -3.56
N VAL A 106 1.82 -0.33 -2.51
CA VAL A 106 1.50 0.54 -1.38
C VAL A 106 2.64 1.53 -1.18
N LEU A 107 2.31 2.81 -1.21
CA LEU A 107 3.24 3.91 -1.00
C LEU A 107 2.85 4.66 0.25
N ILE A 108 3.81 4.92 1.14
CA ILE A 108 3.59 5.72 2.34
C ILE A 108 4.68 6.78 2.42
N SER A 109 4.26 8.01 2.63
CA SER A 109 5.14 9.14 2.91
C SER A 109 4.80 9.75 4.26
N ILE A 110 5.82 10.14 5.00
CA ILE A 110 5.72 10.89 6.26
C ILE A 110 6.61 12.12 6.15
N GLU A 111 6.07 13.27 6.51
CA GLU A 111 6.82 14.53 6.63
C GLU A 111 6.68 15.09 8.05
N VAL A 112 7.79 15.44 8.68
CA VAL A 112 7.82 16.03 10.02
C VAL A 112 7.31 17.46 9.94
N VAL A 113 6.24 17.76 10.67
CA VAL A 113 5.71 19.12 10.85
C VAL A 113 6.38 19.80 12.04
N ASP A 114 6.50 19.07 13.16
CA ASP A 114 7.23 19.47 14.37
C ASP A 114 7.70 18.22 15.15
N ASP A 115 8.28 18.41 16.36
CA ASP A 115 8.86 17.31 17.15
C ASP A 115 7.87 16.19 17.54
N SER A 116 6.57 16.47 17.47
CA SER A 116 5.49 15.56 17.91
C SER A 116 4.37 15.39 16.89
N THR A 117 4.53 15.95 15.71
CA THR A 117 3.47 15.98 14.68
C THR A 117 4.05 15.67 13.32
N VAL A 118 3.39 14.77 12.59
CA VAL A 118 3.73 14.44 11.23
C VAL A 118 2.54 14.63 10.29
N GLU A 119 2.82 14.91 9.03
CA GLU A 119 1.90 14.80 7.91
C GLU A 119 2.14 13.48 7.20
N ILE A 120 1.07 12.75 6.88
CA ILE A 120 1.15 11.47 6.18
C ILE A 120 0.48 11.53 4.81
N GLU A 121 0.98 10.73 3.89
CA GLU A 121 0.35 10.47 2.60
C GLU A 121 0.37 8.97 2.33
N LEU A 122 -0.80 8.41 2.01
CA LEU A 122 -1.02 6.98 1.80
C LEU A 122 -1.58 6.74 0.40
N HIS A 123 -1.04 5.76 -0.31
CA HIS A 123 -1.52 5.35 -1.62
C HIS A 123 -1.49 3.83 -1.76
N SER A 124 -2.52 3.26 -2.36
CA SER A 124 -2.54 1.85 -2.71
C SER A 124 -3.23 1.63 -4.04
N GLN A 125 -2.58 0.85 -4.93
CA GLN A 125 -3.07 0.59 -6.27
C GLN A 125 -2.75 -0.84 -6.72
N SER A 126 -3.76 -1.50 -7.30
CA SER A 126 -3.56 -2.82 -7.89
C SER A 126 -2.83 -2.71 -9.23
N ARG A 127 -1.77 -3.53 -9.41
CA ARG A 127 -1.04 -3.62 -10.69
C ARG A 127 -1.87 -4.25 -11.79
N LEU A 128 -2.83 -5.10 -11.44
CA LEU A 128 -3.66 -5.85 -12.38
C LEU A 128 -5.14 -5.67 -12.08
N GLY A 129 -5.94 -5.65 -13.15
CA GLY A 129 -7.39 -5.59 -13.07
C GLY A 129 -7.94 -4.16 -13.18
N LEU A 130 -9.26 -4.08 -13.40
CA LEU A 130 -10.00 -2.82 -13.54
C LEU A 130 -10.68 -2.38 -12.23
N GLY A 131 -10.68 -3.24 -11.22
CA GLY A 131 -11.29 -2.98 -9.92
C GLY A 131 -10.75 -3.93 -8.86
N ASP A 132 -10.66 -3.43 -7.62
CA ASP A 132 -10.07 -4.11 -6.47
C ASP A 132 -11.09 -4.67 -5.47
N MET A 133 -12.39 -4.54 -5.75
CA MET A 133 -13.49 -4.96 -4.86
C MET A 133 -13.42 -4.35 -3.45
N GLY A 134 -12.79 -3.17 -3.30
CA GLY A 134 -12.60 -2.49 -2.01
C GLY A 134 -11.29 -2.83 -1.29
N VAL A 135 -10.44 -3.67 -1.84
CA VAL A 135 -9.20 -4.13 -1.18
C VAL A 135 -8.24 -2.98 -0.90
N ASN A 136 -8.02 -2.07 -1.86
CA ASN A 136 -7.09 -0.95 -1.64
C ASN A 136 -7.56 0.04 -0.55
N PRO A 137 -8.81 0.55 -0.55
CA PRO A 137 -9.25 1.39 0.56
C PRO A 137 -9.26 0.65 1.91
N GLU A 138 -9.72 -0.59 1.99
CA GLU A 138 -9.68 -1.37 3.23
C GLU A 138 -8.26 -1.57 3.76
N ARG A 139 -7.28 -1.76 2.87
CA ARG A 139 -5.86 -1.84 3.24
C ARG A 139 -5.37 -0.53 3.84
N LEU A 140 -5.62 0.59 3.16
CA LEU A 140 -5.18 1.89 3.66
C LEU A 140 -5.88 2.27 4.97
N GLU A 141 -7.15 1.90 5.18
CA GLU A 141 -7.83 2.10 6.47
C GLU A 141 -7.15 1.29 7.58
N ARG A 142 -6.78 0.03 7.34
CA ARG A 142 -6.03 -0.78 8.33
C ARG A 142 -4.69 -0.15 8.69
N ILE A 143 -3.95 0.33 7.68
CA ILE A 143 -2.68 1.02 7.90
C ILE A 143 -2.92 2.30 8.70
N TYR A 144 -3.90 3.09 8.31
CA TYR A 144 -4.25 4.34 8.97
C TYR A 144 -4.63 4.13 10.44
N ASP A 145 -5.48 3.16 10.73
CA ASP A 145 -5.88 2.82 12.10
C ASP A 145 -4.66 2.47 12.95
N GLN A 146 -3.76 1.64 12.44
CA GLN A 146 -2.55 1.22 13.15
C GLN A 146 -1.61 2.40 13.43
N ILE A 147 -1.36 3.27 12.46
CA ILE A 147 -0.42 4.40 12.63
C ILE A 147 -1.01 5.58 13.39
N SER A 148 -2.34 5.64 13.56
CA SER A 148 -3.03 6.72 14.28
C SER A 148 -3.29 6.43 15.75
N GLU A 149 -3.14 5.17 16.20
CA GLU A 149 -3.25 4.76 17.61
C GLU A 149 -2.02 5.18 18.44
#